data_62e16eddb6b12dcd71f3907aa244430a
#
_entry.id   62e16eddb6b12dcd71f3907aa244430a
#
_cell.length_a   1.000
_cell.length_b   1.000
_cell.length_c   1.000
_cell.angle_alpha   90.00
_cell.angle_beta   90.00
_cell.angle_gamma   90.00
#
_symmetry.space_group_name_H-M   'P 1'
#
loop_
_entity.id
_entity.type
_entity.pdbx_description
1 polymer ?
#
loop_
_entity_poly.entity_id
_entity_poly.type
_entity_poly.pdbx_seq_one_letter_code
_entity_poly.pdbx_strand_id
1 'polypeptide(L)'
;MIPILYDKNEILFTSNGLGRLRDCISCLCYEERNSIYEVDFEYPIDGVNFDKIQLGRIIGVTHDESGDVQPFDIVSYSRPIDGVVTFHCTHISYRQSKMVSYASGINSLADAFQAFDDTCYPSGNPFTYFTDKDSTGYVAAFDGTPRTIRSLLGGTEGSILDSYGGEYEWDKWTVKLHNARGEQKNFSIRYGVNMTQFQDDTDYSEAFNTCVPFWKDSSTGAVVRGGAVGSGHSTIGVGDKCVPLDLTDKFDTRPTVVQLETMASSVLRESQPYLPKQTISVDFIRLQDEAGFDQFDSLLECKLCDSVKVIFPGYGMSAYYKIVKTTWNVLLDRYESMELGNLSTTLAEALGIDSSGPEAATAKAIIVEEGTIGYWTYRIWSNGIAEGWYYNSAATLTTNLNTSLGGIPAPMLASTSSVCNLLVSAAGSGFVGDVHHAWASSTDVFVTATVAGTYVLSVYLVRK
;
A
#
# COMPACT_ATOMS: atom_id res chain seq x y z
N MET A 1 -11.04 -25.84 4.21
CA MET A 1 -11.21 -26.39 5.59
C MET A 1 -12.69 -26.49 5.96
N ILE A 2 -13.13 -27.40 6.90
CA ILE A 2 -14.50 -27.38 7.47
C ILE A 2 -14.46 -26.53 8.75
N PRO A 3 -15.30 -25.48 8.90
CA PRO A 3 -15.33 -24.63 10.08
C PRO A 3 -15.64 -25.42 11.37
N ILE A 4 -15.02 -25.01 12.48
CA ILE A 4 -15.17 -25.67 13.79
C ILE A 4 -15.89 -24.74 14.74
N LEU A 5 -16.97 -25.21 15.36
CA LEU A 5 -17.71 -24.46 16.35
C LEU A 5 -17.14 -24.71 17.74
N TYR A 6 -16.81 -23.65 18.47
CA TYR A 6 -16.30 -23.68 19.85
C TYR A 6 -17.26 -23.04 20.85
N ASP A 7 -17.09 -23.39 22.11
CA ASP A 7 -17.77 -22.68 23.21
C ASP A 7 -17.20 -21.25 23.35
N LYS A 8 -18.02 -20.34 23.88
CA LYS A 8 -17.64 -18.92 24.10
C LYS A 8 -16.41 -18.73 24.99
N ASN A 9 -16.07 -19.74 25.82
CA ASN A 9 -14.95 -19.70 26.76
C ASN A 9 -13.72 -20.49 26.25
N GLU A 10 -13.74 -20.99 25.02
CA GLU A 10 -12.58 -21.68 24.44
C GLU A 10 -11.38 -20.72 24.31
N ILE A 11 -10.19 -21.21 24.63
CA ILE A 11 -8.97 -20.42 24.66
C ILE A 11 -7.92 -20.95 23.68
N LEU A 12 -7.83 -22.27 23.51
CA LEU A 12 -6.71 -22.89 22.79
C LEU A 12 -7.00 -23.20 21.32
N PHE A 13 -8.26 -23.36 20.92
CA PHE A 13 -8.73 -23.62 19.55
C PHE A 13 -8.04 -24.82 18.86
N THR A 14 -7.55 -25.80 19.65
CA THR A 14 -6.83 -26.98 19.15
C THR A 14 -7.69 -28.25 19.13
N SER A 15 -8.87 -28.18 19.74
CA SER A 15 -9.82 -29.30 19.82
C SER A 15 -10.81 -29.29 18.65
N ASN A 16 -11.62 -30.38 18.54
CA ASN A 16 -12.76 -30.38 17.63
C ASN A 16 -13.98 -29.58 18.15
N GLY A 17 -13.84 -28.86 19.24
CA GLY A 17 -14.87 -28.00 19.84
C GLY A 17 -16.20 -28.69 20.10
N LEU A 18 -17.29 -27.98 19.85
CA LEU A 18 -18.68 -28.47 19.94
C LEU A 18 -19.08 -29.30 18.69
N GLY A 19 -18.26 -29.21 17.63
CA GLY A 19 -18.45 -29.94 16.39
C GLY A 19 -18.02 -29.18 15.16
N ARG A 20 -17.85 -29.91 14.07
CA ARG A 20 -17.55 -29.34 12.75
C ARG A 20 -18.85 -28.98 12.03
N LEU A 21 -18.87 -27.86 11.35
CA LEU A 21 -20.00 -27.35 10.58
C LEU A 21 -19.94 -27.88 9.14
N ARG A 22 -20.27 -29.18 8.97
CA ARG A 22 -20.07 -29.90 7.69
C ARG A 22 -21.03 -29.47 6.58
N ASP A 23 -22.19 -28.92 6.95
CA ASP A 23 -23.21 -28.50 6.00
C ASP A 23 -23.11 -27.00 5.69
N CYS A 24 -21.96 -26.39 6.01
CA CYS A 24 -21.68 -25.02 5.68
C CYS A 24 -21.67 -24.82 4.14
N ILE A 25 -22.49 -23.90 3.65
CA ILE A 25 -22.73 -23.66 2.23
C ILE A 25 -21.67 -22.67 1.69
N SER A 26 -21.39 -21.63 2.47
CA SER A 26 -20.42 -20.59 2.18
C SER A 26 -19.70 -20.21 3.45
N CYS A 27 -18.39 -19.93 3.37
CA CYS A 27 -17.60 -19.39 4.48
C CYS A 27 -16.45 -18.57 3.92
N LEU A 28 -16.57 -17.25 4.04
CA LEU A 28 -15.59 -16.29 3.53
C LEU A 28 -14.97 -15.51 4.68
N CYS A 29 -13.65 -15.49 4.71
CA CYS A 29 -12.87 -14.72 5.67
C CYS A 29 -12.28 -13.49 4.99
N TYR A 30 -12.55 -12.32 5.55
CA TYR A 30 -12.10 -11.01 5.07
C TYR A 30 -11.04 -10.47 6.02
N GLU A 31 -9.85 -10.22 5.51
CA GLU A 31 -8.79 -9.57 6.28
C GLU A 31 -8.28 -8.35 5.51
N GLU A 32 -8.24 -7.18 6.17
CA GLU A 32 -7.74 -5.95 5.60
C GLU A 32 -6.68 -5.33 6.52
N ARG A 33 -5.62 -4.83 5.92
CA ARG A 33 -4.49 -4.23 6.62
C ARG A 33 -4.95 -3.11 7.57
N ASN A 34 -4.68 -3.27 8.85
CA ASN A 34 -5.03 -2.33 9.92
C ASN A 34 -6.54 -2.03 10.06
N SER A 35 -7.41 -2.83 9.48
CA SER A 35 -8.85 -2.59 9.43
C SER A 35 -9.67 -3.82 9.84
N ILE A 36 -10.46 -4.36 8.93
CA ILE A 36 -11.39 -5.45 9.23
C ILE A 36 -10.69 -6.81 9.31
N TYR A 37 -11.24 -7.69 10.17
CA TYR A 37 -10.91 -9.10 10.23
C TYR A 37 -12.16 -9.85 10.66
N GLU A 38 -12.91 -10.38 9.69
CA GLU A 38 -14.29 -10.82 9.84
C GLU A 38 -14.55 -12.07 9.00
N VAL A 39 -15.61 -12.81 9.38
CA VAL A 39 -16.05 -14.00 8.64
C VAL A 39 -17.56 -13.94 8.47
N ASP A 40 -18.01 -14.18 7.24
CA ASP A 40 -19.39 -14.48 6.94
C ASP A 40 -19.51 -15.96 6.55
N PHE A 41 -20.51 -16.64 7.13
CA PHE A 41 -20.81 -18.01 6.72
C PHE A 41 -22.30 -18.27 6.62
N GLU A 42 -22.68 -19.17 5.73
CA GLU A 42 -24.06 -19.58 5.47
C GLU A 42 -24.27 -21.02 5.91
N TYR A 43 -25.34 -21.26 6.65
CA TYR A 43 -25.65 -22.57 7.19
C TYR A 43 -27.16 -22.87 7.11
N PRO A 44 -27.54 -24.08 6.64
CA PRO A 44 -28.97 -24.48 6.55
C PRO A 44 -29.54 -24.80 7.94
N ILE A 45 -30.81 -24.50 8.14
CA ILE A 45 -31.50 -24.70 9.43
C ILE A 45 -31.67 -26.18 9.82
N ASP A 46 -31.63 -27.08 8.85
CA ASP A 46 -31.68 -28.53 9.03
C ASP A 46 -30.28 -29.17 9.06
N GLY A 47 -29.24 -28.34 8.98
CA GLY A 47 -27.86 -28.81 9.01
C GLY A 47 -27.41 -29.35 10.36
N VAL A 48 -26.46 -30.31 10.34
CA VAL A 48 -25.92 -30.92 11.56
C VAL A 48 -25.28 -29.90 12.48
N ASN A 49 -25.63 -29.86 13.76
CA ASN A 49 -25.19 -28.90 14.76
C ASN A 49 -25.75 -27.46 14.61
N PHE A 50 -26.75 -27.22 13.75
CA PHE A 50 -27.36 -25.91 13.63
C PHE A 50 -27.88 -25.38 14.97
N ASP A 51 -28.50 -26.24 15.79
CA ASP A 51 -29.00 -25.94 17.15
C ASP A 51 -27.89 -25.44 18.10
N LYS A 52 -26.65 -25.79 17.81
CA LYS A 52 -25.47 -25.36 18.57
C LYS A 52 -24.92 -24.02 18.10
N ILE A 53 -25.28 -23.50 16.92
CA ILE A 53 -24.81 -22.21 16.46
C ILE A 53 -25.58 -21.10 17.19
N GLN A 54 -24.88 -20.37 18.06
CA GLN A 54 -25.47 -19.35 18.92
C GLN A 54 -24.59 -18.11 18.97
N LEU A 55 -25.22 -16.94 19.16
CA LEU A 55 -24.48 -15.69 19.37
C LEU A 55 -23.52 -15.81 20.56
N GLY A 56 -22.35 -15.25 20.40
CA GLY A 56 -21.27 -15.30 21.39
C GLY A 56 -20.46 -16.60 21.41
N ARG A 57 -20.86 -17.65 20.66
CA ARG A 57 -19.97 -18.78 20.39
C ARG A 57 -18.92 -18.42 19.36
N ILE A 58 -17.88 -19.24 19.27
CA ILE A 58 -16.71 -18.96 18.44
C ILE A 58 -16.69 -19.94 17.26
N ILE A 59 -16.44 -19.42 16.06
CA ILE A 59 -16.11 -20.25 14.90
C ILE A 59 -14.61 -20.17 14.65
N GLY A 60 -13.98 -21.34 14.47
CA GLY A 60 -12.58 -21.43 14.07
C GLY A 60 -12.46 -21.75 12.59
N VAL A 61 -11.75 -20.91 11.85
CA VAL A 61 -11.52 -21.07 10.41
C VAL A 61 -10.07 -20.72 10.04
N THR A 62 -9.61 -21.26 8.91
CA THR A 62 -8.37 -20.78 8.27
C THR A 62 -8.61 -19.45 7.58
N HIS A 63 -7.59 -18.64 7.45
CA HIS A 63 -7.67 -17.31 6.84
C HIS A 63 -6.67 -17.13 5.70
N ASP A 64 -5.74 -18.05 5.57
CA ASP A 64 -4.71 -18.10 4.53
C ASP A 64 -4.24 -19.55 4.29
N GLU A 65 -3.22 -19.69 3.49
CA GLU A 65 -2.61 -20.97 3.09
C GLU A 65 -1.80 -21.66 4.21
N SER A 66 -1.51 -20.96 5.33
CA SER A 66 -0.76 -21.56 6.46
C SER A 66 -1.52 -22.71 7.14
N GLY A 67 -2.83 -22.73 6.99
CA GLY A 67 -3.69 -23.67 7.69
C GLY A 67 -3.92 -23.34 9.17
N ASP A 68 -3.40 -22.20 9.64
CA ASP A 68 -3.64 -21.74 11.01
C ASP A 68 -5.10 -21.37 11.23
N VAL A 69 -5.66 -21.90 12.32
CA VAL A 69 -7.04 -21.63 12.69
C VAL A 69 -7.12 -20.36 13.52
N GLN A 70 -7.90 -19.41 13.03
CA GLN A 70 -8.20 -18.17 13.74
C GLN A 70 -9.64 -18.20 14.27
N PRO A 71 -9.87 -17.67 15.49
CA PRO A 71 -11.15 -17.68 16.16
C PRO A 71 -11.95 -16.41 15.91
N PHE A 72 -13.26 -16.58 15.62
CA PHE A 72 -14.17 -15.47 15.37
C PHE A 72 -15.43 -15.60 16.23
N ASP A 73 -15.82 -14.55 16.93
CA ASP A 73 -17.06 -14.46 17.68
C ASP A 73 -18.26 -14.34 16.74
N ILE A 74 -19.27 -15.18 16.88
CA ILE A 74 -20.54 -15.04 16.16
C ILE A 74 -21.30 -13.86 16.78
N VAL A 75 -21.42 -12.74 16.06
CA VAL A 75 -21.96 -11.48 16.60
C VAL A 75 -23.37 -11.16 16.11
N SER A 76 -23.73 -11.62 14.92
CA SER A 76 -25.07 -11.42 14.36
C SER A 76 -25.43 -12.51 13.35
N TYR A 77 -26.72 -12.57 13.00
CA TYR A 77 -27.21 -13.44 11.93
C TYR A 77 -28.43 -12.82 11.24
N SER A 78 -28.68 -13.21 10.00
CA SER A 78 -29.92 -12.98 9.27
C SER A 78 -30.60 -14.30 8.93
N ARG A 79 -31.94 -14.36 9.01
CA ARG A 79 -32.76 -15.54 8.73
C ARG A 79 -33.71 -15.24 7.59
N PRO A 80 -33.32 -15.50 6.35
CA PRO A 80 -34.21 -15.38 5.21
C PRO A 80 -35.24 -16.55 5.17
N ILE A 81 -36.24 -16.43 4.32
CA ILE A 81 -37.35 -17.40 4.20
C ILE A 81 -36.90 -18.74 3.56
N ASP A 82 -35.76 -18.76 2.86
CA ASP A 82 -35.26 -19.94 2.15
C ASP A 82 -34.63 -21.01 3.05
N GLY A 83 -34.54 -20.74 4.37
CA GLY A 83 -34.00 -21.68 5.35
C GLY A 83 -32.47 -21.75 5.42
N VAL A 84 -31.76 -20.83 4.77
CA VAL A 84 -30.33 -20.64 4.90
C VAL A 84 -30.04 -19.41 5.76
N VAL A 85 -29.32 -19.57 6.85
CA VAL A 85 -28.99 -18.49 7.78
C VAL A 85 -27.60 -17.99 7.50
N THR A 86 -27.45 -16.68 7.27
CA THR A 86 -26.16 -16.03 7.18
C THR A 86 -25.72 -15.54 8.55
N PHE A 87 -24.55 -15.94 8.98
CA PHE A 87 -23.93 -15.53 10.24
C PHE A 87 -22.76 -14.60 9.95
N HIS A 88 -22.70 -13.51 10.70
CA HIS A 88 -21.58 -12.58 10.68
C HIS A 88 -20.75 -12.74 11.95
N CYS A 89 -19.41 -12.82 11.78
CA CYS A 89 -18.47 -13.08 12.87
C CYS A 89 -17.31 -12.11 12.80
N THR A 90 -16.86 -11.64 13.96
CA THR A 90 -15.69 -10.78 14.08
C THR A 90 -14.57 -11.51 14.80
N HIS A 91 -13.31 -11.30 14.38
CA HIS A 91 -12.16 -11.91 15.04
C HIS A 91 -12.16 -11.56 16.54
N ILE A 92 -11.68 -12.47 17.40
CA ILE A 92 -11.69 -12.26 18.87
C ILE A 92 -10.94 -10.99 19.29
N SER A 93 -10.01 -10.47 18.49
CA SER A 93 -9.35 -9.18 18.75
C SER A 93 -10.33 -8.02 18.90
N TYR A 94 -11.56 -8.11 18.34
CA TYR A 94 -12.62 -7.10 18.51
C TYR A 94 -13.16 -7.05 19.93
N ARG A 95 -12.93 -8.08 20.76
CA ARG A 95 -13.25 -8.02 22.20
C ARG A 95 -12.58 -6.86 22.90
N GLN A 96 -11.42 -6.38 22.41
CA GLN A 96 -10.73 -5.19 22.89
C GLN A 96 -11.54 -3.89 22.74
N SER A 97 -12.58 -3.88 21.89
CA SER A 97 -13.55 -2.78 21.82
C SER A 97 -14.51 -2.72 23.03
N LYS A 98 -14.48 -3.75 23.88
CA LYS A 98 -15.25 -3.83 25.13
C LYS A 98 -14.34 -3.86 26.37
N MET A 99 -13.08 -3.52 26.19
CA MET A 99 -12.09 -3.39 27.24
C MET A 99 -11.58 -1.96 27.25
N VAL A 100 -11.56 -1.34 28.41
CA VAL A 100 -11.25 0.09 28.58
C VAL A 100 -9.93 0.24 29.30
N SER A 101 -9.07 1.12 28.82
CA SER A 101 -7.88 1.61 29.52
C SER A 101 -7.99 3.14 29.73
N TYR A 102 -7.39 3.63 30.81
CA TYR A 102 -7.34 5.06 31.16
C TYR A 102 -5.90 5.50 31.50
N ALA A 103 -4.94 4.84 30.91
CA ALA A 103 -3.52 5.20 31.08
C ALA A 103 -3.23 6.61 30.58
N SER A 104 -2.19 7.23 31.13
CA SER A 104 -1.75 8.57 30.74
C SER A 104 -0.23 8.67 30.78
N GLY A 105 0.30 9.61 30.00
CA GLY A 105 1.74 9.92 30.00
C GLY A 105 2.63 8.84 29.39
N ILE A 106 2.12 8.14 28.39
CA ILE A 106 2.84 7.10 27.66
C ILE A 106 3.82 7.72 26.68
N ASN A 107 5.07 7.30 26.73
CA ASN A 107 6.16 7.84 25.92
C ASN A 107 6.95 6.76 25.14
N SER A 108 6.48 5.53 25.15
CA SER A 108 7.03 4.46 24.34
C SER A 108 5.96 3.44 23.96
N LEU A 109 6.20 2.71 22.90
CA LEU A 109 5.31 1.62 22.48
C LEU A 109 5.25 0.49 23.51
N ALA A 110 6.38 0.19 24.17
CA ALA A 110 6.44 -0.81 25.23
C ALA A 110 5.58 -0.39 26.44
N ASP A 111 5.67 0.88 26.87
CA ASP A 111 4.84 1.40 27.96
C ASP A 111 3.34 1.40 27.59
N ALA A 112 3.01 1.67 26.33
CA ALA A 112 1.63 1.62 25.85
C ALA A 112 1.04 0.20 25.99
N PHE A 113 1.78 -0.82 25.58
CA PHE A 113 1.35 -2.20 25.69
C PHE A 113 1.27 -2.66 27.16
N GLN A 114 2.23 -2.28 28.00
CA GLN A 114 2.19 -2.57 29.43
C GLN A 114 0.99 -1.89 30.11
N ALA A 115 0.65 -0.69 29.69
CA ALA A 115 -0.49 0.03 30.24
C ALA A 115 -1.85 -0.67 30.01
N PHE A 116 -1.97 -1.49 28.98
CA PHE A 116 -3.19 -2.27 28.75
C PHE A 116 -3.37 -3.39 29.79
N ASP A 117 -2.29 -3.89 30.39
CA ASP A 117 -2.37 -4.85 31.49
C ASP A 117 -2.63 -4.14 32.82
N ASP A 118 -1.97 -2.99 33.04
CA ASP A 118 -2.00 -2.26 34.31
C ASP A 118 -3.33 -1.52 34.57
N THR A 119 -3.98 -1.03 33.49
CA THR A 119 -5.13 -0.12 33.61
C THR A 119 -6.41 -0.65 32.92
N CYS A 120 -6.42 -1.92 32.55
CA CYS A 120 -7.54 -2.52 31.82
C CYS A 120 -8.77 -2.75 32.72
N TYR A 121 -9.97 -2.41 32.19
CA TYR A 121 -11.22 -2.80 32.77
C TYR A 121 -12.12 -3.47 31.71
N PRO A 122 -12.75 -4.63 32.01
CA PRO A 122 -12.56 -5.45 33.20
C PRO A 122 -11.12 -5.94 33.37
N SER A 123 -10.70 -6.15 34.59
CA SER A 123 -9.35 -6.63 34.92
C SER A 123 -9.08 -8.02 34.35
N GLY A 124 -7.82 -8.30 34.01
CA GLY A 124 -7.42 -9.58 33.42
C GLY A 124 -7.50 -9.55 31.90
N ASN A 125 -6.69 -8.71 31.29
CA ASN A 125 -6.51 -8.66 29.83
C ASN A 125 -6.04 -10.04 29.31
N PRO A 126 -6.80 -10.74 28.46
CA PRO A 126 -6.38 -12.03 27.94
C PRO A 126 -5.40 -11.90 26.77
N PHE A 127 -5.18 -10.68 26.26
CA PHE A 127 -4.34 -10.45 25.10
C PHE A 127 -2.89 -10.24 25.52
N THR A 128 -1.99 -10.72 24.68
CA THR A 128 -0.55 -10.45 24.74
C THR A 128 -0.16 -9.55 23.58
N TYR A 129 0.81 -8.68 23.81
CA TYR A 129 1.23 -7.70 22.82
C TYR A 129 2.69 -7.92 22.47
N PHE A 130 3.00 -7.85 21.19
CA PHE A 130 4.34 -8.00 20.66
C PHE A 130 4.60 -6.90 19.63
N THR A 131 5.84 -6.45 19.52
CA THR A 131 6.29 -5.56 18.45
C THR A 131 7.75 -5.78 18.13
N ASP A 132 8.11 -5.61 16.88
CA ASP A 132 9.47 -5.50 16.37
C ASP A 132 9.89 -4.03 16.17
N LYS A 133 9.02 -3.07 16.56
CA LYS A 133 9.30 -1.63 16.49
C LYS A 133 9.90 -1.15 17.81
N ASP A 134 11.03 -0.48 17.72
CA ASP A 134 11.58 0.30 18.85
C ASP A 134 11.17 1.77 18.63
N SER A 135 10.01 2.14 19.17
CA SER A 135 9.43 3.47 18.99
C SER A 135 9.27 4.18 20.33
N THR A 136 9.81 5.38 20.38
CA THR A 136 9.68 6.30 21.51
C THR A 136 9.04 7.60 21.05
N GLY A 137 8.28 8.23 21.93
CA GLY A 137 7.58 9.48 21.70
C GLY A 137 6.22 9.47 22.38
N TYR A 138 5.64 10.62 22.54
CA TYR A 138 4.36 10.81 23.20
C TYR A 138 3.20 10.28 22.35
N VAL A 139 2.28 9.55 22.97
CA VAL A 139 1.06 9.02 22.33
C VAL A 139 -0.13 9.82 22.87
N ALA A 140 -0.66 10.71 22.06
CA ALA A 140 -1.65 11.71 22.48
C ALA A 140 -2.95 11.10 23.01
N ALA A 141 -3.37 9.94 22.50
CA ALA A 141 -4.59 9.27 22.96
C ALA A 141 -4.50 8.73 24.39
N PHE A 142 -3.29 8.66 24.99
CA PHE A 142 -3.10 8.28 26.39
C PHE A 142 -3.05 9.51 27.32
N ASP A 143 -4.16 10.22 27.35
CA ASP A 143 -4.36 11.45 28.15
C ASP A 143 -5.08 11.22 29.48
N GLY A 144 -5.33 9.97 29.86
CA GLY A 144 -6.09 9.58 31.05
C GLY A 144 -7.60 9.50 30.81
N THR A 145 -8.09 9.89 29.65
CA THR A 145 -9.51 9.70 29.29
C THR A 145 -9.78 8.21 29.05
N PRO A 146 -10.81 7.61 29.67
CA PRO A 146 -11.17 6.23 29.42
C PRO A 146 -11.52 5.99 27.94
N ARG A 147 -10.75 5.10 27.29
CA ARG A 147 -10.97 4.70 25.89
C ARG A 147 -10.90 3.19 25.75
N THR A 148 -11.53 2.65 24.71
CA THR A 148 -11.40 1.21 24.44
C THR A 148 -9.98 0.87 23.99
N ILE A 149 -9.46 -0.29 24.38
CA ILE A 149 -8.13 -0.72 23.96
C ILE A 149 -8.04 -0.74 22.43
N ARG A 150 -9.09 -1.20 21.74
CA ARG A 150 -9.10 -1.22 20.25
C ARG A 150 -8.93 0.20 19.68
N SER A 151 -9.58 1.22 20.26
CA SER A 151 -9.42 2.61 19.78
C SER A 151 -8.05 3.19 20.10
N LEU A 152 -7.41 2.78 21.19
CA LEU A 152 -6.05 3.17 21.53
C LEU A 152 -5.01 2.50 20.63
N LEU A 153 -5.28 1.27 20.15
CA LEU A 153 -4.44 0.60 19.15
C LEU A 153 -4.50 1.28 17.78
N GLY A 154 -5.71 1.70 17.35
CA GLY A 154 -5.90 2.35 16.05
C GLY A 154 -7.33 2.86 15.85
N GLY A 155 -7.52 3.84 14.95
CA GLY A 155 -8.83 4.38 14.60
C GLY A 155 -9.27 5.59 15.43
N THR A 156 -8.43 6.09 16.32
CA THR A 156 -8.61 7.36 17.05
C THR A 156 -7.36 8.21 16.82
N GLU A 157 -7.55 9.50 16.59
CA GLU A 157 -6.45 10.45 16.48
C GLU A 157 -5.50 10.37 17.68
N GLY A 158 -4.21 10.32 17.42
CA GLY A 158 -3.18 10.12 18.44
C GLY A 158 -3.09 8.70 19.01
N SER A 159 -3.71 7.70 18.38
CA SER A 159 -3.58 6.28 18.75
C SER A 159 -2.15 5.75 18.53
N ILE A 160 -1.88 4.51 18.97
CA ILE A 160 -0.59 3.86 18.73
C ILE A 160 -0.25 3.81 17.24
N LEU A 161 -1.21 3.37 16.40
CA LEU A 161 -1.02 3.30 14.96
C LEU A 161 -0.79 4.67 14.33
N ASP A 162 -1.51 5.68 14.81
CA ASP A 162 -1.40 7.06 14.32
C ASP A 162 -0.06 7.71 14.75
N SER A 163 0.41 7.39 15.95
CA SER A 163 1.65 7.94 16.52
C SER A 163 2.91 7.24 15.99
N TYR A 164 2.87 5.94 15.82
CA TYR A 164 4.06 5.14 15.51
C TYR A 164 4.01 4.45 14.15
N GLY A 165 2.84 4.43 13.48
CA GLY A 165 2.64 3.66 12.26
C GLY A 165 2.82 2.15 12.49
N GLY A 166 3.00 1.42 11.40
CA GLY A 166 3.19 -0.03 11.41
C GLY A 166 1.97 -0.80 10.92
N GLU A 167 2.03 -2.11 11.03
CA GLU A 167 1.02 -3.02 10.50
C GLU A 167 0.67 -4.08 11.54
N TYR A 168 -0.62 -4.16 11.90
CA TYR A 168 -1.09 -5.14 12.86
C TYR A 168 -1.23 -6.54 12.24
N GLU A 169 -0.85 -7.55 13.02
CA GLU A 169 -1.19 -8.94 12.82
C GLU A 169 -1.99 -9.42 14.03
N TRP A 170 -3.15 -10.01 13.78
CA TRP A 170 -4.05 -10.50 14.82
C TRP A 170 -3.99 -12.03 14.82
N ASP A 171 -3.28 -12.60 15.79
CA ASP A 171 -3.11 -14.04 15.92
C ASP A 171 -3.71 -14.54 17.23
N LYS A 172 -4.97 -14.97 17.16
CA LYS A 172 -5.72 -15.41 18.33
C LYS A 172 -5.69 -14.33 19.44
N TRP A 173 -5.06 -14.65 20.56
CA TRP A 173 -4.92 -13.73 21.69
C TRP A 173 -3.66 -12.86 21.61
N THR A 174 -2.88 -12.96 20.56
CA THR A 174 -1.68 -12.15 20.39
C THR A 174 -1.91 -11.03 19.40
N VAL A 175 -1.61 -9.82 19.80
CA VAL A 175 -1.60 -8.62 18.95
C VAL A 175 -0.16 -8.30 18.64
N LYS A 176 0.20 -8.36 17.35
CA LYS A 176 1.55 -8.03 16.90
C LYS A 176 1.51 -6.74 16.09
N LEU A 177 2.35 -5.77 16.44
CA LEU A 177 2.55 -4.56 15.64
C LEU A 177 3.93 -4.64 14.99
N HIS A 178 3.93 -4.88 13.69
CA HIS A 178 5.15 -4.94 12.89
C HIS A 178 5.52 -3.55 12.35
N ASN A 179 6.81 -3.31 12.20
CA ASN A 179 7.28 -2.14 11.45
C ASN A 179 6.81 -2.21 9.99
N ALA A 180 7.00 -3.38 9.37
CA ALA A 180 6.41 -3.73 8.08
C ALA A 180 6.07 -5.23 8.10
N ARG A 181 4.80 -5.57 7.86
CA ARG A 181 4.33 -6.95 7.74
C ARG A 181 4.49 -7.42 6.29
N GLY A 182 4.71 -8.72 6.12
CA GLY A 182 4.82 -9.36 4.81
C GLY A 182 6.21 -9.26 4.18
N GLU A 183 6.36 -9.91 3.05
CA GLU A 183 7.61 -10.06 2.31
C GLU A 183 7.42 -9.71 0.85
N GLN A 184 8.52 -9.35 0.18
CA GLN A 184 8.49 -9.20 -1.27
C GLN A 184 8.56 -10.57 -1.93
N LYS A 185 7.51 -10.95 -2.65
CA LYS A 185 7.42 -12.24 -3.33
C LYS A 185 8.11 -12.21 -4.69
N ASN A 186 8.71 -13.33 -5.04
CA ASN A 186 9.44 -13.48 -6.31
C ASN A 186 8.54 -13.85 -7.50
N PHE A 187 7.23 -14.06 -7.28
CA PHE A 187 6.32 -14.30 -8.38
C PHE A 187 5.66 -13.01 -8.88
N SER A 188 5.06 -13.07 -10.07
CA SER A 188 4.35 -11.93 -10.65
C SER A 188 2.96 -12.32 -11.12
N ILE A 189 2.01 -11.41 -10.89
CA ILE A 189 0.67 -11.46 -11.49
C ILE A 189 0.77 -10.78 -12.84
N ARG A 190 0.49 -11.51 -13.91
CA ARG A 190 0.73 -11.07 -15.29
C ARG A 190 -0.52 -11.22 -16.16
N TYR A 191 -0.88 -10.13 -16.85
CA TYR A 191 -1.94 -10.15 -17.84
C TYR A 191 -1.64 -11.18 -18.97
N GLY A 192 -2.65 -11.99 -19.30
CA GLY A 192 -2.53 -13.05 -20.31
C GLY A 192 -1.82 -14.32 -19.86
N VAL A 193 -1.44 -14.43 -18.57
CA VAL A 193 -0.82 -15.63 -17.97
C VAL A 193 -1.66 -16.16 -16.81
N ASN A 194 -1.74 -15.41 -15.73
CA ASN A 194 -2.43 -15.82 -14.50
C ASN A 194 -3.38 -14.77 -13.92
N MET A 195 -3.49 -13.60 -14.54
CA MET A 195 -4.44 -12.56 -14.15
C MET A 195 -5.80 -12.83 -14.81
N THR A 196 -6.86 -12.94 -14.02
CA THR A 196 -8.23 -13.20 -14.50
C THR A 196 -9.11 -11.96 -14.52
N GLN A 197 -8.95 -11.10 -13.51
CA GLN A 197 -9.62 -9.81 -13.44
C GLN A 197 -8.61 -8.74 -13.03
N PHE A 198 -8.88 -7.51 -13.47
CA PHE A 198 -8.04 -6.37 -13.16
C PHE A 198 -8.90 -5.10 -13.16
N GLN A 199 -8.77 -4.33 -12.08
CA GLN A 199 -9.35 -3.00 -11.98
C GLN A 199 -8.31 -2.08 -11.34
N ASP A 200 -8.08 -0.92 -11.94
CA ASP A 200 -7.18 0.14 -11.43
C ASP A 200 -8.03 1.38 -11.18
N ASP A 201 -8.28 1.66 -9.92
CA ASP A 201 -8.99 2.85 -9.46
C ASP A 201 -7.97 3.89 -9.01
N THR A 202 -7.88 4.97 -9.76
CA THR A 202 -6.99 6.09 -9.47
C THR A 202 -7.79 7.32 -9.07
N ASP A 203 -7.61 7.80 -7.85
CA ASP A 203 -8.33 8.94 -7.28
C ASP A 203 -7.38 10.10 -6.95
N TYR A 204 -7.69 11.27 -7.53
CA TYR A 204 -7.00 12.54 -7.30
C TYR A 204 -7.77 13.49 -6.39
N SER A 205 -8.92 13.10 -5.87
CA SER A 205 -9.83 14.00 -5.14
C SER A 205 -9.14 14.66 -3.93
N GLU A 206 -8.31 13.91 -3.24
CA GLU A 206 -7.59 14.35 -2.04
C GLU A 206 -6.14 14.78 -2.31
N ALA A 207 -5.66 14.67 -3.55
CA ALA A 207 -4.31 15.08 -3.86
C ALA A 207 -4.12 16.60 -3.72
N PHE A 208 -3.03 17.03 -3.08
CA PHE A 208 -2.65 18.42 -2.93
C PHE A 208 -1.13 18.58 -3.01
N ASN A 209 -0.66 19.75 -3.46
CA ASN A 209 0.77 20.02 -3.61
C ASN A 209 1.26 21.18 -2.74
N THR A 210 0.36 21.87 -2.06
CA THR A 210 0.67 23.01 -1.20
C THR A 210 -0.14 22.90 0.09
N CYS A 211 0.44 23.29 1.21
CA CYS A 211 -0.28 23.36 2.48
C CYS A 211 0.05 24.64 3.24
N VAL A 212 -0.86 25.04 4.13
CA VAL A 212 -0.63 26.08 5.12
C VAL A 212 -0.56 25.42 6.49
N PRO A 213 0.65 25.24 7.07
CA PRO A 213 0.78 24.60 8.37
C PRO A 213 0.32 25.49 9.49
N PHE A 214 -0.33 24.91 10.50
CA PHE A 214 -0.69 25.60 11.73
C PHE A 214 -0.55 24.69 12.94
N TRP A 215 -0.44 25.32 14.08
CA TRP A 215 -0.49 24.71 15.40
C TRP A 215 -1.46 25.49 16.27
N LYS A 216 -2.25 24.81 17.08
CA LYS A 216 -3.25 25.41 17.95
C LYS A 216 -3.04 24.99 19.40
N ASP A 217 -2.92 25.96 20.29
CA ASP A 217 -2.85 25.73 21.73
C ASP A 217 -4.21 25.23 22.25
N SER A 218 -4.25 24.02 22.78
CA SER A 218 -5.47 23.38 23.29
C SER A 218 -6.07 24.09 24.49
N SER A 219 -5.26 24.80 25.27
CA SER A 219 -5.68 25.48 26.52
C SER A 219 -6.15 26.90 26.29
N THR A 220 -5.47 27.63 25.40
CA THR A 220 -5.75 29.06 25.15
C THR A 220 -6.47 29.32 23.83
N GLY A 221 -6.51 28.34 22.92
CA GLY A 221 -7.02 28.48 21.57
C GLY A 221 -6.14 29.35 20.67
N ALA A 222 -4.96 29.78 21.12
CA ALA A 222 -4.03 30.57 20.32
C ALA A 222 -3.48 29.76 19.14
N VAL A 223 -3.43 30.37 17.94
CA VAL A 223 -2.95 29.72 16.73
C VAL A 223 -1.63 30.34 16.29
N VAL A 224 -0.65 29.48 15.98
CA VAL A 224 0.55 29.85 15.21
C VAL A 224 0.38 29.29 13.81
N ARG A 225 0.55 30.12 12.78
CA ARG A 225 0.37 29.76 11.37
C ARG A 225 1.64 30.06 10.61
N GLY A 226 2.08 29.10 9.77
CA GLY A 226 3.15 29.32 8.78
C GLY A 226 2.66 29.97 7.50
N GLY A 227 3.56 30.23 6.57
CA GLY A 227 3.27 30.55 5.18
C GLY A 227 2.82 29.32 4.40
N ALA A 228 2.43 29.52 3.12
CA ALA A 228 2.15 28.41 2.24
C ALA A 228 3.46 27.66 1.89
N VAL A 229 3.47 26.37 2.08
CA VAL A 229 4.61 25.47 1.77
C VAL A 229 4.20 24.57 0.63
N GLY A 230 4.95 24.61 -0.48
CA GLY A 230 4.70 23.78 -1.66
C GLY A 230 5.67 22.59 -1.75
N SER A 231 5.21 21.49 -2.33
CA SER A 231 6.03 20.31 -2.61
C SER A 231 7.05 20.51 -3.74
N GLY A 232 6.88 21.55 -4.55
CA GLY A 232 7.64 21.77 -5.80
C GLY A 232 7.14 20.93 -6.98
N HIS A 233 6.09 20.13 -6.79
CA HIS A 233 5.47 19.30 -7.81
C HIS A 233 4.07 19.82 -8.14
N SER A 234 3.66 19.71 -9.39
CA SER A 234 2.28 19.95 -9.80
C SER A 234 1.42 18.74 -9.46
N THR A 235 0.17 18.97 -9.07
CA THR A 235 -0.82 17.88 -9.00
C THR A 235 -1.26 17.54 -10.42
N ILE A 236 -1.11 16.27 -10.82
CA ILE A 236 -1.46 15.84 -12.17
C ILE A 236 -2.98 16.05 -12.39
N GLY A 237 -3.32 16.82 -13.42
CA GLY A 237 -4.69 16.96 -13.92
C GLY A 237 -5.63 17.91 -13.15
N VAL A 238 -5.26 18.47 -12.00
CA VAL A 238 -6.19 19.24 -11.14
C VAL A 238 -5.72 20.66 -10.79
N GLY A 239 -4.52 21.05 -11.24
CA GLY A 239 -3.90 22.33 -10.87
C GLY A 239 -3.43 22.35 -9.40
N ASP A 240 -2.97 23.51 -8.96
CA ASP A 240 -2.47 23.66 -7.60
C ASP A 240 -3.60 23.64 -6.58
N LYS A 241 -3.48 22.74 -5.60
CA LYS A 241 -4.38 22.63 -4.46
C LYS A 241 -3.62 22.92 -3.18
N CYS A 242 -4.19 23.78 -2.35
CA CYS A 242 -3.67 24.15 -1.05
C CYS A 242 -4.65 23.75 0.06
N VAL A 243 -4.14 23.05 1.06
CA VAL A 243 -4.93 22.58 2.20
C VAL A 243 -4.37 23.12 3.52
N PRO A 244 -5.19 23.30 4.58
CA PRO A 244 -4.67 23.52 5.92
C PRO A 244 -4.01 22.22 6.42
N LEU A 245 -2.82 22.35 7.01
CA LEU A 245 -2.09 21.22 7.62
C LEU A 245 -1.99 21.47 9.13
N ASP A 246 -2.76 20.72 9.90
CA ASP A 246 -2.70 20.73 11.35
C ASP A 246 -1.46 19.97 11.83
N LEU A 247 -0.59 20.65 12.55
CA LEU A 247 0.63 20.09 13.14
C LEU A 247 0.61 20.21 14.67
N THR A 248 -0.59 20.38 15.26
CA THR A 248 -0.73 20.57 16.70
C THR A 248 -0.09 19.42 17.48
N ASP A 249 -0.29 18.19 17.04
CA ASP A 249 0.22 16.99 17.70
C ASP A 249 1.73 16.72 17.47
N LYS A 250 2.35 17.48 16.60
CA LYS A 250 3.79 17.34 16.31
C LYS A 250 4.68 18.21 17.20
N PHE A 251 4.07 19.04 18.07
CA PHE A 251 4.81 19.95 18.95
C PHE A 251 4.18 20.02 20.33
N ASP A 252 4.91 19.55 21.35
CA ASP A 252 4.48 19.61 22.76
C ASP A 252 4.44 21.06 23.31
N THR A 253 5.13 21.97 22.65
CA THR A 253 5.20 23.38 23.04
C THR A 253 5.01 24.25 21.81
N ARG A 254 4.60 25.51 22.04
CA ARG A 254 4.37 26.48 20.98
C ARG A 254 5.56 26.57 20.01
N PRO A 255 5.40 26.11 18.74
CA PRO A 255 6.47 26.17 17.74
C PRO A 255 6.67 27.59 17.19
N THR A 256 7.82 27.82 16.61
CA THR A 256 8.08 28.97 15.73
C THR A 256 7.51 28.72 14.36
N VAL A 257 7.26 29.78 13.57
CA VAL A 257 6.82 29.68 12.18
C VAL A 257 7.79 28.83 11.35
N VAL A 258 9.09 29.01 11.53
CA VAL A 258 10.13 28.24 10.81
C VAL A 258 10.06 26.74 11.11
N GLN A 259 9.80 26.37 12.35
CA GLN A 259 9.62 24.95 12.72
C GLN A 259 8.39 24.35 12.05
N LEU A 260 7.26 25.07 12.01
CA LEU A 260 6.06 24.64 11.32
C LEU A 260 6.29 24.42 9.81
N GLU A 261 6.93 25.38 9.15
CA GLU A 261 7.21 25.30 7.72
C GLU A 261 8.22 24.21 7.39
N THR A 262 9.21 23.98 8.25
CA THR A 262 10.16 22.88 8.10
C THR A 262 9.47 21.53 8.24
N MET A 263 8.62 21.35 9.25
CA MET A 263 7.85 20.15 9.45
C MET A 263 6.90 19.89 8.27
N ALA A 264 6.19 20.91 7.82
CA ALA A 264 5.31 20.81 6.64
C ALA A 264 6.07 20.38 5.38
N SER A 265 7.28 20.92 5.16
CA SER A 265 8.14 20.51 4.04
C SER A 265 8.54 19.03 4.14
N SER A 266 8.81 18.52 5.34
CA SER A 266 9.10 17.10 5.56
C SER A 266 7.87 16.25 5.27
N VAL A 267 6.69 16.62 5.76
CA VAL A 267 5.42 15.94 5.47
C VAL A 267 5.17 15.87 3.97
N LEU A 268 5.27 16.98 3.24
CA LEU A 268 5.05 16.99 1.78
C LEU A 268 6.03 16.11 1.02
N ARG A 269 7.28 16.05 1.46
CA ARG A 269 8.32 15.23 0.84
C ARG A 269 8.11 13.73 1.11
N GLU A 270 7.74 13.38 2.33
CA GLU A 270 7.62 12.01 2.79
C GLU A 270 6.31 11.37 2.34
N SER A 271 5.19 12.07 2.51
CA SER A 271 3.87 11.59 2.16
C SER A 271 3.51 11.72 0.68
N GLN A 272 4.20 12.56 -0.08
CA GLN A 272 3.95 12.82 -1.49
C GLN A 272 2.45 13.00 -1.83
N PRO A 273 1.71 13.87 -1.12
CA PRO A 273 0.26 13.99 -1.24
C PRO A 273 -0.19 14.54 -2.61
N TYR A 274 0.73 14.95 -3.45
CA TYR A 274 0.48 15.34 -4.83
C TYR A 274 0.30 14.15 -5.78
N LEU A 275 0.57 12.92 -5.32
CA LEU A 275 0.32 11.70 -6.08
C LEU A 275 -1.13 11.22 -5.88
N PRO A 276 -1.72 10.57 -6.90
CA PRO A 276 -3.04 9.98 -6.75
C PRO A 276 -3.02 8.80 -5.80
N LYS A 277 -4.12 8.59 -5.10
CA LYS A 277 -4.39 7.33 -4.43
C LYS A 277 -4.76 6.29 -5.48
N GLN A 278 -3.97 5.23 -5.59
CA GLN A 278 -4.21 4.14 -6.54
C GLN A 278 -4.56 2.86 -5.79
N THR A 279 -5.68 2.26 -6.13
CA THR A 279 -6.10 0.95 -5.64
C THR A 279 -6.23 0.01 -6.82
N ILE A 280 -5.57 -1.13 -6.75
CA ILE A 280 -5.60 -2.14 -7.80
C ILE A 280 -6.28 -3.38 -7.23
N SER A 281 -7.44 -3.74 -7.79
CA SER A 281 -8.08 -5.02 -7.53
C SER A 281 -7.67 -6.00 -8.60
N VAL A 282 -7.20 -7.18 -8.19
CA VAL A 282 -6.77 -8.22 -9.11
C VAL A 282 -7.22 -9.59 -8.61
N ASP A 283 -7.82 -10.34 -9.51
CA ASP A 283 -8.03 -11.77 -9.32
C ASP A 283 -7.04 -12.53 -10.19
N PHE A 284 -6.50 -13.60 -9.68
CA PHE A 284 -5.55 -14.41 -10.42
C PHE A 284 -5.70 -15.91 -10.13
N ILE A 285 -5.35 -16.71 -11.12
CA ILE A 285 -5.26 -18.15 -10.97
C ILE A 285 -3.91 -18.48 -10.34
N ARG A 286 -3.93 -19.28 -9.30
CA ARG A 286 -2.73 -19.88 -8.75
C ARG A 286 -2.30 -21.02 -9.66
N LEU A 287 -1.14 -20.91 -10.28
CA LEU A 287 -0.64 -21.94 -11.21
C LEU A 287 -0.38 -23.29 -10.53
N GLN A 288 -0.24 -23.29 -9.20
CA GLN A 288 -0.13 -24.53 -8.42
C GLN A 288 -1.40 -25.41 -8.46
N ASP A 289 -2.58 -24.81 -8.71
CA ASP A 289 -3.82 -25.55 -8.87
C ASP A 289 -3.87 -26.32 -10.22
N GLU A 290 -2.89 -26.06 -11.09
CA GLU A 290 -2.73 -26.73 -12.39
C GLU A 290 -1.75 -27.91 -12.29
N ALA A 291 -2.12 -29.05 -12.86
CA ALA A 291 -1.32 -30.27 -12.82
C ALA A 291 0.12 -30.06 -13.34
N GLY A 292 1.11 -30.31 -12.49
CA GLY A 292 2.53 -30.22 -12.84
C GLY A 292 3.28 -29.02 -12.24
N PHE A 293 2.61 -28.17 -11.47
CA PHE A 293 3.23 -27.01 -10.80
C PHE A 293 3.42 -27.19 -9.28
N ASP A 294 3.01 -28.32 -8.70
CA ASP A 294 3.06 -28.65 -7.26
C ASP A 294 4.45 -28.41 -6.61
N GLN A 295 5.52 -28.50 -7.39
CA GLN A 295 6.88 -28.29 -6.89
C GLN A 295 7.23 -26.81 -6.62
N PHE A 296 6.33 -25.88 -6.97
CA PHE A 296 6.50 -24.43 -6.77
C PHE A 296 5.58 -23.87 -5.68
N ASP A 297 4.79 -24.68 -4.99
CA ASP A 297 3.79 -24.26 -4.01
C ASP A 297 4.36 -23.29 -2.97
N SER A 298 5.49 -23.61 -2.37
CA SER A 298 6.13 -22.77 -1.35
C SER A 298 6.65 -21.41 -1.87
N LEU A 299 6.83 -21.28 -3.19
CA LEU A 299 7.29 -20.03 -3.82
C LEU A 299 6.12 -19.13 -4.21
N LEU A 300 4.90 -19.65 -4.22
CA LEU A 300 3.70 -18.96 -4.69
C LEU A 300 2.77 -18.53 -3.56
N GLU A 301 3.06 -18.92 -2.31
CA GLU A 301 2.30 -18.46 -1.15
C GLU A 301 2.30 -16.95 -1.02
N CYS A 302 1.11 -16.38 -0.97
CA CYS A 302 0.89 -14.95 -0.73
C CYS A 302 0.04 -14.76 0.50
N LYS A 303 0.40 -13.78 1.31
CA LYS A 303 -0.36 -13.38 2.51
C LYS A 303 -0.67 -11.90 2.49
N LEU A 304 -1.60 -11.50 3.35
CA LEU A 304 -1.85 -10.08 3.59
C LEU A 304 -0.54 -9.36 3.93
N CYS A 305 -0.36 -8.18 3.37
CA CYS A 305 0.84 -7.34 3.46
C CYS A 305 2.06 -7.81 2.65
N ASP A 306 2.03 -8.96 1.98
CA ASP A 306 3.08 -9.31 1.01
C ASP A 306 3.07 -8.35 -0.19
N SER A 307 4.24 -8.13 -0.76
CA SER A 307 4.41 -7.32 -1.98
C SER A 307 4.60 -8.22 -3.19
N VAL A 308 3.73 -8.08 -4.18
CA VAL A 308 3.71 -8.87 -5.41
C VAL A 308 3.90 -7.98 -6.64
N LYS A 309 4.61 -8.50 -7.64
CA LYS A 309 4.81 -7.77 -8.88
C LYS A 309 3.61 -7.94 -9.81
N VAL A 310 3.00 -6.83 -10.21
CA VAL A 310 1.92 -6.82 -11.21
C VAL A 310 2.48 -6.34 -12.54
N ILE A 311 2.21 -7.10 -13.60
CA ILE A 311 2.67 -6.79 -14.97
C ILE A 311 1.47 -6.76 -15.91
N PHE A 312 1.14 -5.56 -16.39
CA PHE A 312 0.10 -5.33 -17.38
C PHE A 312 0.65 -4.47 -18.53
N PRO A 313 1.18 -5.09 -19.60
CA PRO A 313 1.84 -4.35 -20.68
C PRO A 313 0.92 -3.33 -21.38
N GLY A 314 -0.38 -3.62 -21.49
CA GLY A 314 -1.37 -2.72 -22.12
C GLY A 314 -1.51 -1.37 -21.42
N TYR A 315 -1.24 -1.31 -20.13
CA TYR A 315 -1.23 -0.07 -19.34
C TYR A 315 0.20 0.38 -18.97
N GLY A 316 1.24 -0.23 -19.54
CA GLY A 316 2.63 0.09 -19.21
C GLY A 316 3.01 -0.26 -17.76
N MET A 317 2.25 -1.13 -17.10
CA MET A 317 2.37 -1.41 -15.68
C MET A 317 3.37 -2.53 -15.44
N SER A 318 4.37 -2.30 -14.57
CA SER A 318 5.34 -3.30 -14.09
C SER A 318 5.91 -2.83 -12.75
N ALA A 319 5.17 -3.02 -11.67
CA ALA A 319 5.56 -2.54 -10.34
C ALA A 319 5.18 -3.55 -9.24
N TYR A 320 5.76 -3.38 -8.06
CA TYR A 320 5.35 -4.10 -6.87
C TYR A 320 4.22 -3.37 -6.17
N TYR A 321 3.22 -4.12 -5.72
CA TYR A 321 2.09 -3.64 -4.94
C TYR A 321 1.93 -4.49 -3.71
N LYS A 322 1.54 -3.87 -2.61
CA LYS A 322 1.27 -4.56 -1.35
C LYS A 322 -0.15 -5.12 -1.35
N ILE A 323 -0.33 -6.35 -0.88
CA ILE A 323 -1.65 -6.92 -0.66
C ILE A 323 -2.24 -6.24 0.58
N VAL A 324 -3.31 -5.46 0.38
CA VAL A 324 -3.93 -4.66 1.45
C VAL A 324 -5.23 -5.27 1.96
N LYS A 325 -5.83 -6.17 1.18
CA LYS A 325 -7.04 -6.90 1.57
C LYS A 325 -7.10 -8.26 0.89
N THR A 326 -7.59 -9.24 1.62
CA THR A 326 -7.80 -10.60 1.13
C THR A 326 -9.20 -11.07 1.44
N THR A 327 -9.77 -11.88 0.54
CA THR A 327 -10.97 -12.66 0.77
C THR A 327 -10.60 -14.13 0.62
N TRP A 328 -10.64 -14.89 1.71
CA TRP A 328 -10.29 -16.29 1.74
C TRP A 328 -11.55 -17.17 1.77
N ASN A 329 -11.67 -18.09 0.84
CA ASN A 329 -12.72 -19.10 0.87
C ASN A 329 -12.28 -20.29 1.74
N VAL A 330 -12.83 -20.35 2.93
CA VAL A 330 -12.48 -21.38 3.93
C VAL A 330 -12.81 -22.80 3.45
N LEU A 331 -13.93 -22.96 2.72
CA LEU A 331 -14.38 -24.27 2.26
C LEU A 331 -13.53 -24.81 1.11
N LEU A 332 -13.12 -23.92 0.20
CA LEU A 332 -12.31 -24.27 -0.96
C LEU A 332 -10.80 -24.16 -0.70
N ASP A 333 -10.42 -23.61 0.46
CA ASP A 333 -9.04 -23.45 0.91
C ASP A 333 -8.18 -22.66 -0.09
N ARG A 334 -8.75 -21.51 -0.56
CA ARG A 334 -8.11 -20.62 -1.55
C ARG A 334 -8.57 -19.19 -1.40
N TYR A 335 -7.82 -18.27 -1.96
CA TYR A 335 -8.26 -16.89 -2.11
C TYR A 335 -9.32 -16.75 -3.21
N GLU A 336 -10.41 -16.03 -2.92
CA GLU A 336 -11.38 -15.59 -3.91
C GLU A 336 -10.94 -14.29 -4.58
N SER A 337 -10.38 -13.36 -3.80
CA SER A 337 -9.88 -12.09 -4.31
C SER A 337 -8.78 -11.51 -3.42
N MET A 338 -7.94 -10.68 -4.02
CA MET A 338 -6.96 -9.85 -3.33
C MET A 338 -7.02 -8.43 -3.86
N GLU A 339 -7.00 -7.45 -2.95
CA GLU A 339 -6.83 -6.05 -3.30
C GLU A 339 -5.37 -5.66 -3.05
N LEU A 340 -4.79 -4.99 -4.04
CA LEU A 340 -3.42 -4.51 -4.00
C LEU A 340 -3.45 -2.99 -3.86
N GLY A 341 -2.84 -2.47 -2.81
CA GLY A 341 -2.66 -1.03 -2.63
C GLY A 341 -1.29 -0.59 -3.14
N ASN A 342 -1.20 0.67 -3.54
CA ASN A 342 0.10 1.31 -3.67
C ASN A 342 0.76 1.30 -2.27
N LEU A 343 2.08 1.19 -2.21
CA LEU A 343 2.83 1.27 -0.94
C LEU A 343 2.69 2.64 -0.24
N SER A 344 2.06 3.60 -0.89
CA SER A 344 1.76 4.92 -0.35
C SER A 344 0.46 4.93 0.46
N THR A 345 0.54 4.81 1.69
CA THR A 345 0.17 5.68 2.82
C THR A 345 -1.32 5.92 3.08
N THR A 346 -1.77 5.41 4.24
CA THR A 346 -2.88 6.01 4.99
C THR A 346 -2.52 7.45 5.42
N LEU A 347 -3.47 8.30 5.78
CA LEU A 347 -3.21 9.68 6.23
C LEU A 347 -2.22 9.73 7.41
N ALA A 348 -2.20 8.73 8.28
CA ALA A 348 -1.24 8.60 9.38
C ALA A 348 0.19 8.30 8.87
N GLU A 349 0.34 7.44 7.88
CA GLU A 349 1.58 7.23 7.15
C GLU A 349 1.94 8.51 6.35
N ALA A 350 0.96 9.23 5.79
CA ALA A 350 1.14 10.48 5.10
C ALA A 350 1.64 11.60 6.02
N LEU A 351 1.39 11.54 7.30
CA LEU A 351 1.87 12.50 8.29
C LEU A 351 3.29 12.21 8.81
N GLY A 352 4.04 11.31 8.18
CA GLY A 352 5.47 11.19 8.39
C GLY A 352 5.87 10.42 9.64
N ILE A 353 5.08 9.42 10.04
CA ILE A 353 5.48 8.44 11.05
C ILE A 353 5.98 7.21 10.31
N ASP A 354 7.06 7.37 9.56
CA ASP A 354 7.72 6.24 8.97
C ASP A 354 9.16 6.13 9.41
N SER A 355 9.50 4.92 9.75
CA SER A 355 10.84 4.46 10.03
C SER A 355 11.19 3.25 9.18
N SER A 356 10.86 3.25 7.91
CA SER A 356 11.37 2.21 7.02
C SER A 356 12.66 2.67 6.36
N GLY A 357 13.64 1.79 6.38
CA GLY A 357 14.95 1.98 5.78
C GLY A 357 14.92 2.08 4.25
N PRO A 358 16.08 2.16 3.58
CA PRO A 358 16.25 2.66 2.21
C PRO A 358 15.69 1.78 1.08
N GLU A 359 14.86 0.79 1.34
CA GLU A 359 14.28 -0.10 0.31
C GLU A 359 12.86 0.27 -0.14
N ALA A 360 12.19 1.24 0.49
CA ALA A 360 10.83 1.65 0.10
C ALA A 360 10.73 2.54 -1.15
N ALA A 361 11.82 2.74 -1.86
CA ALA A 361 11.92 3.69 -2.97
C ALA A 361 11.65 3.09 -4.35
N THR A 362 10.72 2.15 -4.49
CA THR A 362 10.17 1.80 -5.80
C THR A 362 8.68 2.09 -5.91
N ALA A 363 8.26 3.26 -5.42
CA ALA A 363 7.01 3.83 -5.88
C ALA A 363 7.06 3.87 -7.41
N LYS A 364 6.04 3.31 -8.06
CA LYS A 364 5.93 3.32 -9.52
C LYS A 364 6.13 4.75 -10.00
N ALA A 365 7.20 4.98 -10.76
CA ALA A 365 7.40 6.28 -11.37
C ALA A 365 6.20 6.56 -12.30
N ILE A 366 5.48 7.63 -12.03
CA ILE A 366 4.41 8.10 -12.91
C ILE A 366 4.98 9.19 -13.82
N ILE A 367 4.38 9.33 -14.99
CA ILE A 367 4.73 10.42 -15.90
C ILE A 367 4.23 11.71 -15.25
N VAL A 368 5.16 12.58 -14.88
CA VAL A 368 4.87 13.89 -14.28
C VAL A 368 4.82 15.00 -15.33
N GLU A 369 5.46 14.78 -16.46
CA GLU A 369 5.44 15.70 -17.59
C GLU A 369 5.65 14.92 -18.88
N GLU A 370 4.90 15.25 -19.93
CA GLU A 370 5.16 14.77 -21.28
C GLU A 370 4.89 15.88 -22.28
N GLY A 371 5.58 15.84 -23.43
CA GLY A 371 5.41 16.83 -24.45
C GLY A 371 6.16 16.52 -25.73
N THR A 372 6.02 17.39 -26.72
CA THR A 372 6.73 17.32 -27.97
C THR A 372 7.37 18.66 -28.28
N ILE A 373 8.68 18.68 -28.55
CA ILE A 373 9.45 19.85 -28.93
C ILE A 373 10.28 19.49 -30.18
N GLY A 374 9.93 20.10 -31.30
CA GLY A 374 10.56 19.77 -32.59
C GLY A 374 10.26 18.32 -33.00
N TYR A 375 11.31 17.52 -33.17
CA TYR A 375 11.21 16.10 -33.49
C TYR A 375 11.31 15.20 -32.25
N TRP A 376 11.38 15.77 -31.05
CA TRP A 376 11.46 15.05 -29.79
C TRP A 376 10.07 14.95 -29.15
N THR A 377 9.68 13.73 -28.79
CA THR A 377 8.64 13.46 -27.78
C THR A 377 9.33 13.02 -26.51
N TYR A 378 8.94 13.56 -25.36
CA TYR A 378 9.59 13.24 -24.09
C TYR A 378 8.58 12.95 -22.99
N ARG A 379 9.06 12.24 -21.96
CA ARG A 379 8.36 11.98 -20.71
C ARG A 379 9.32 12.13 -19.54
N ILE A 380 8.84 12.74 -18.49
CA ILE A 380 9.55 12.83 -17.21
C ILE A 380 8.77 12.05 -16.18
N TRP A 381 9.48 11.21 -15.46
CA TRP A 381 8.91 10.34 -14.46
C TRP A 381 9.14 10.91 -13.06
N SER A 382 8.22 10.63 -12.10
CA SER A 382 8.29 11.12 -10.72
C SER A 382 9.57 10.71 -9.97
N ASN A 383 10.25 9.66 -10.42
CA ASN A 383 11.53 9.20 -9.86
C ASN A 383 12.76 9.91 -10.46
N GLY A 384 12.55 10.98 -11.23
CA GLY A 384 13.63 11.76 -11.86
C GLY A 384 14.17 11.18 -13.16
N ILE A 385 13.65 10.04 -13.65
CA ILE A 385 14.00 9.52 -14.96
C ILE A 385 13.33 10.39 -16.04
N ALA A 386 14.07 10.74 -17.06
CA ALA A 386 13.56 11.39 -18.25
C ALA A 386 13.82 10.52 -19.48
N GLU A 387 12.77 10.27 -20.27
CA GLU A 387 12.81 9.51 -21.51
C GLU A 387 12.50 10.42 -22.68
N GLY A 388 13.20 10.27 -23.79
CA GLY A 388 12.97 11.02 -25.02
C GLY A 388 13.07 10.16 -26.26
N TRP A 389 12.16 10.41 -27.17
CA TRP A 389 12.13 9.79 -28.49
C TRP A 389 12.25 10.86 -29.55
N TYR A 390 13.32 10.79 -30.33
CA TYR A 390 13.48 11.58 -31.52
C TYR A 390 13.00 10.77 -32.72
N TYR A 391 12.15 11.34 -33.55
CA TYR A 391 11.75 10.73 -34.79
C TYR A 391 11.77 11.76 -35.92
N ASN A 392 12.53 11.46 -36.99
CA ASN A 392 12.55 12.26 -38.20
C ASN A 392 12.55 11.33 -39.42
N SER A 393 11.51 11.43 -40.23
CA SER A 393 11.34 10.62 -41.44
C SER A 393 12.27 11.02 -42.61
N ALA A 394 12.99 12.13 -42.51
CA ALA A 394 13.86 12.68 -43.55
C ALA A 394 15.08 13.38 -42.98
N ALA A 395 15.75 12.81 -41.99
CA ALA A 395 16.96 13.36 -41.40
C ALA A 395 18.13 13.33 -42.42
N THR A 396 18.77 14.47 -42.68
CA THR A 396 19.95 14.56 -43.54
C THR A 396 21.19 14.41 -42.68
N LEU A 397 21.97 13.36 -42.94
CA LEU A 397 23.22 13.09 -42.23
C LEU A 397 24.41 13.23 -43.21
N THR A 398 25.52 13.75 -42.69
CA THR A 398 26.76 13.96 -43.45
C THR A 398 27.79 12.90 -43.06
N THR A 399 28.51 12.38 -44.03
CA THR A 399 29.51 11.33 -43.81
C THR A 399 30.57 11.75 -42.79
N ASN A 400 30.75 10.94 -41.76
CA ASN A 400 31.76 11.11 -40.71
C ASN A 400 31.73 12.45 -39.95
N LEU A 401 30.63 13.19 -40.03
CA LEU A 401 30.41 14.41 -39.24
C LEU A 401 29.33 14.19 -38.19
N ASN A 402 29.58 14.72 -37.00
CA ASN A 402 28.58 14.75 -35.94
C ASN A 402 27.42 15.68 -36.33
N THR A 403 26.26 15.12 -36.60
CA THR A 403 25.05 15.87 -36.90
C THR A 403 24.24 16.03 -35.64
N SER A 404 24.03 17.26 -35.19
CA SER A 404 23.15 17.53 -34.08
C SER A 404 21.70 17.27 -34.46
N LEU A 405 20.96 16.58 -33.59
CA LEU A 405 19.54 16.33 -33.76
C LEU A 405 18.63 17.47 -33.21
N GLY A 406 19.26 18.60 -32.85
CA GLY A 406 18.63 19.65 -32.07
C GLY A 406 18.74 19.38 -30.58
N GLY A 407 18.61 20.41 -29.80
CA GLY A 407 18.79 20.33 -28.35
C GLY A 407 17.84 19.32 -27.70
N ILE A 408 18.33 18.62 -26.68
CA ILE A 408 17.49 17.83 -25.79
C ILE A 408 16.41 18.74 -25.20
N PRO A 409 15.12 18.34 -25.16
CA PRO A 409 14.06 19.17 -24.59
C PRO A 409 14.41 19.72 -23.20
N ALA A 410 14.20 21.01 -22.99
CA ALA A 410 14.60 21.68 -21.74
C ALA A 410 14.07 20.98 -20.46
N PRO A 411 12.84 20.45 -20.40
CA PRO A 411 12.38 19.66 -19.27
C PRO A 411 13.25 18.45 -18.94
N MET A 412 13.80 17.77 -19.95
CA MET A 412 14.71 16.64 -19.74
C MET A 412 16.06 17.05 -19.18
N LEU A 413 16.45 18.31 -19.31
CA LEU A 413 17.71 18.86 -18.79
C LEU A 413 17.67 19.12 -17.28
N ALA A 414 16.51 19.19 -16.69
CA ALA A 414 16.34 19.38 -15.25
C ALA A 414 16.85 18.16 -14.41
N SER A 415 17.02 17.01 -15.04
CA SER A 415 17.72 15.86 -14.45
C SER A 415 19.22 16.14 -14.35
N THR A 416 19.79 16.08 -13.15
CA THR A 416 21.18 16.43 -12.85
C THR A 416 22.20 15.34 -13.24
N SER A 417 21.76 14.22 -13.78
CA SER A 417 22.65 13.07 -14.07
C SER A 417 22.98 12.90 -15.55
N SER A 418 24.09 12.23 -15.76
CA SER A 418 24.61 11.82 -17.07
C SER A 418 23.63 10.93 -17.81
N VAL A 419 23.68 10.96 -19.14
CA VAL A 419 22.93 10.04 -20.01
C VAL A 419 23.21 8.60 -19.62
N CYS A 420 22.15 7.84 -19.35
CA CYS A 420 22.28 6.43 -18.94
C CYS A 420 22.27 5.47 -20.13
N ASN A 421 21.38 5.69 -21.12
CA ASN A 421 21.24 4.84 -22.30
C ASN A 421 20.83 5.67 -23.52
N LEU A 422 21.41 5.32 -24.66
CA LEU A 422 21.08 5.88 -25.96
C LEU A 422 20.96 4.75 -26.98
N LEU A 423 19.80 4.61 -27.61
CA LEU A 423 19.55 3.65 -28.69
C LEU A 423 19.21 4.41 -29.96
N VAL A 424 19.87 4.05 -31.07
CA VAL A 424 19.64 4.67 -32.37
C VAL A 424 19.27 3.60 -33.39
N SER A 425 18.24 3.91 -34.18
CA SER A 425 17.84 3.10 -35.33
C SER A 425 17.71 4.03 -36.55
N ALA A 426 18.27 3.62 -37.66
CA ALA A 426 18.21 4.36 -38.90
C ALA A 426 17.84 3.43 -40.08
N ALA A 427 16.99 3.92 -40.99
CA ALA A 427 16.61 3.24 -42.21
C ALA A 427 16.54 4.26 -43.37
N GLY A 428 16.98 3.90 -44.56
CA GLY A 428 16.95 4.79 -45.74
C GLY A 428 17.07 4.02 -47.07
N SER A 429 16.63 4.62 -48.18
CA SER A 429 16.80 4.07 -49.51
C SER A 429 18.24 4.28 -49.95
N GLY A 430 19.02 3.17 -50.08
CA GLY A 430 20.42 3.20 -50.40
C GLY A 430 21.38 2.92 -49.22
N PHE A 431 20.82 2.40 -48.15
CA PHE A 431 21.56 2.08 -46.95
C PHE A 431 22.59 0.97 -47.19
N VAL A 432 23.86 1.31 -47.15
CA VAL A 432 25.03 0.42 -47.10
C VAL A 432 25.98 0.93 -45.99
N GLY A 433 25.48 1.20 -44.82
CA GLY A 433 26.33 1.66 -43.72
C GLY A 433 25.54 1.88 -42.42
N ASP A 434 26.19 1.52 -41.34
CA ASP A 434 25.63 1.68 -39.98
C ASP A 434 25.78 3.12 -39.50
N VAL A 435 24.85 3.56 -38.66
CA VAL A 435 25.02 4.72 -37.79
C VAL A 435 25.98 4.28 -36.68
N HIS A 436 27.26 4.61 -36.81
CA HIS A 436 28.29 4.04 -35.96
C HIS A 436 28.51 4.73 -34.62
N HIS A 437 28.11 5.99 -34.47
CA HIS A 437 28.28 6.72 -33.22
C HIS A 437 27.07 7.60 -32.96
N ALA A 438 26.42 7.34 -31.83
CA ALA A 438 25.49 8.28 -31.22
C ALA A 438 25.99 8.57 -29.81
N TRP A 439 26.09 9.83 -29.47
CA TRP A 439 26.42 10.27 -28.13
C TRP A 439 25.58 11.49 -27.74
N ALA A 440 25.38 11.67 -26.48
CA ALA A 440 24.65 12.83 -25.96
C ALA A 440 25.57 13.65 -25.06
N SER A 441 25.54 14.96 -25.28
CA SER A 441 26.10 15.93 -24.34
C SER A 441 25.10 16.26 -23.25
N SER A 442 25.42 17.19 -22.37
CA SER A 442 24.48 17.73 -21.41
C SER A 442 23.26 18.41 -22.06
N THR A 443 23.37 18.82 -23.31
CA THR A 443 22.36 19.64 -23.98
C THR A 443 21.95 19.15 -25.37
N ASP A 444 22.63 18.19 -25.96
CA ASP A 444 22.36 17.79 -27.34
C ASP A 444 22.69 16.31 -27.61
N VAL A 445 22.08 15.75 -28.64
CA VAL A 445 22.38 14.42 -29.17
C VAL A 445 22.96 14.51 -30.56
N PHE A 446 24.08 13.82 -30.77
CA PHE A 446 24.78 13.81 -32.04
C PHE A 446 24.74 12.42 -32.65
N VAL A 447 24.54 12.36 -33.95
CA VAL A 447 24.55 11.12 -34.74
C VAL A 447 25.52 11.27 -35.90
N THR A 448 26.29 10.23 -36.14
CA THR A 448 27.26 10.20 -37.25
C THR A 448 26.90 9.05 -38.17
N ALA A 449 26.81 9.31 -39.48
CA ALA A 449 26.60 8.30 -40.51
C ALA A 449 27.90 8.05 -41.28
N THR A 450 28.14 6.80 -41.73
CA THR A 450 29.26 6.43 -42.58
C THR A 450 29.06 6.87 -44.02
N VAL A 451 27.84 7.04 -44.45
CA VAL A 451 27.45 7.50 -45.78
C VAL A 451 26.50 8.68 -45.66
N ALA A 452 26.77 9.74 -46.41
CA ALA A 452 25.87 10.91 -46.44
C ALA A 452 24.57 10.54 -47.14
N GLY A 453 23.42 10.99 -46.60
CA GLY A 453 22.11 10.72 -47.17
C GLY A 453 20.97 11.19 -46.31
N THR A 454 19.75 10.87 -46.79
CA THR A 454 18.53 11.12 -46.06
C THR A 454 18.06 9.84 -45.40
N TYR A 455 17.84 9.87 -44.13
CA TYR A 455 17.49 8.70 -43.30
C TYR A 455 16.15 8.93 -42.58
N VAL A 456 15.42 7.82 -42.37
CA VAL A 456 14.41 7.75 -41.30
C VAL A 456 15.19 7.45 -40.03
N LEU A 457 15.21 8.41 -39.12
CA LEU A 457 16.03 8.32 -37.89
C LEU A 457 15.12 8.26 -36.67
N SER A 458 15.36 7.27 -35.85
CA SER A 458 14.71 7.13 -34.53
C SER A 458 15.79 7.02 -33.45
N VAL A 459 15.69 7.84 -32.44
CA VAL A 459 16.61 7.84 -31.29
C VAL A 459 15.80 7.75 -30.01
N TYR A 460 16.21 6.86 -29.12
CA TYR A 460 15.66 6.74 -27.77
C TYR A 460 16.74 7.11 -26.75
N LEU A 461 16.42 8.05 -25.88
CA LEU A 461 17.31 8.59 -24.87
C LEU A 461 16.69 8.41 -23.49
N VAL A 462 17.45 7.90 -22.55
CA VAL A 462 17.09 7.83 -21.13
C VAL A 462 18.12 8.58 -20.31
N ARG A 463 17.66 9.44 -19.42
CA ARG A 463 18.46 10.14 -18.40
C ARG A 463 17.91 9.84 -17.02
N LYS A 464 18.80 9.72 -16.03
CA LYS A 464 18.44 9.45 -14.63
C LYS A 464 19.02 10.53 -13.72
#